data_e11de9ea0909bbeb32e6ea6ecb924ccc
#
_entry.id   e11de9ea0909bbeb32e6ea6ecb924ccc
#
_cell.length_a   1.000
_cell.length_b   1.000
_cell.length_c   1.000
_cell.angle_alpha   90.00
_cell.angle_beta   90.00
_cell.angle_gamma   90.00
#
_symmetry.space_group_name_H-M   'P 1'
#
loop_
_entity.id
_entity.type
_entity.pdbx_description
1 polymer ?
#
loop_
_entity_poly.entity_id
_entity_poly.type
_entity_poly.pdbx_seq_one_letter_code
_entity_poly.pdbx_strand_id
1 'polypeptide(L)'
;PDAPSYVRETGHPAYRADDALWLFPTVYKYVAETGNLAFLQEVIPFANRGSATVYEHLKRAVQFSLDHLGPHGLPAGLYADWNDCLRLGANGESSFVAMQFYYALSILRQFAAKLGRAEDAAWLDGLLPDTALKILYLCWEGDGFIRGFTVDGQRIGAAADPEANLWLNPQSWSVISGLATKDQAEDAMAQVYERLNTAYGAVLMDPPYHAHAFEGALAVIYNPGTKENAGIFSQSQGWLILAEALCGHGERAFGYFTENAPAAQNDRAEIRRLEPYCYGQFTE
;
A
#
# COMPACT_ATOMS: atom_id res chain seq x y z
N PRO A 1 2.55 15.88 -7.14
CA PRO A 1 1.14 15.81 -7.49
C PRO A 1 0.44 17.04 -7.02
N ASP A 2 -0.66 17.28 -7.68
CA ASP A 2 -1.55 18.32 -7.25
C ASP A 2 -2.23 17.89 -5.95
N ALA A 3 -2.81 18.86 -5.26
CA ALA A 3 -3.58 18.58 -4.08
C ALA A 3 -4.60 17.47 -4.35
N PRO A 4 -4.71 16.47 -3.50
CA PRO A 4 -5.75 15.46 -3.62
C PRO A 4 -7.14 16.08 -3.63
N SER A 5 -8.11 15.39 -4.19
CA SER A 5 -9.51 15.85 -4.29
C SER A 5 -10.06 16.35 -2.94
N TYR A 6 -9.64 15.74 -1.88
CA TYR A 6 -10.02 16.10 -0.52
C TYR A 6 -9.70 17.55 -0.13
N VAL A 7 -8.60 18.12 -0.63
CA VAL A 7 -8.23 19.52 -0.37
C VAL A 7 -9.25 20.49 -0.98
N ARG A 8 -9.84 20.15 -2.11
CA ARG A 8 -10.85 20.99 -2.76
C ARG A 8 -12.13 21.12 -1.93
N GLU A 9 -12.49 20.07 -1.23
CA GLU A 9 -13.72 20.03 -0.42
C GLU A 9 -13.54 20.71 0.92
N THR A 10 -12.39 20.53 1.56
CA THR A 10 -12.15 20.98 2.94
C THR A 10 -11.39 22.30 3.04
N GLY A 11 -10.69 22.71 1.97
CA GLY A 11 -9.79 23.86 1.97
C GLY A 11 -8.50 23.66 2.79
N HIS A 12 -8.28 22.46 3.33
CA HIS A 12 -7.08 22.13 4.10
C HIS A 12 -6.13 21.26 3.29
N PRO A 13 -4.81 21.47 3.39
CA PRO A 13 -3.81 20.62 2.73
C PRO A 13 -3.68 19.27 3.42
N ALA A 14 -4.70 18.43 3.27
CA ALA A 14 -4.76 17.09 3.82
C ALA A 14 -4.26 16.08 2.79
N TYR A 15 -2.97 16.16 2.45
CA TYR A 15 -2.37 15.23 1.48
C TYR A 15 -2.31 13.81 2.06
N ARG A 16 -2.78 12.84 1.27
CA ARG A 16 -2.54 11.43 1.54
C ARG A 16 -1.20 11.02 0.95
N ALA A 17 -0.51 10.16 1.67
CA ALA A 17 0.85 9.78 1.30
C ALA A 17 0.91 8.90 0.04
N ASP A 18 -0.14 8.12 -0.20
CA ASP A 18 -0.21 7.11 -1.26
C ASP A 18 -1.00 7.52 -2.51
N ASP A 19 -1.82 8.59 -2.47
CA ASP A 19 -2.72 9.00 -3.57
C ASP A 19 -2.03 9.00 -4.94
N ALA A 20 -0.88 9.64 -5.03
CA ALA A 20 -0.15 9.77 -6.28
C ALA A 20 0.51 8.46 -6.74
N LEU A 21 0.78 7.55 -5.82
CA LEU A 21 1.47 6.29 -6.11
C LEU A 21 0.55 5.27 -6.77
N TRP A 22 -0.77 5.39 -6.62
CA TRP A 22 -1.76 4.54 -7.30
C TRP A 22 -1.80 4.72 -8.81
N LEU A 23 -1.24 5.81 -9.32
CA LEU A 23 -1.10 6.01 -10.78
C LEU A 23 -0.17 4.96 -11.41
N PHE A 24 0.85 4.49 -10.69
CA PHE A 24 1.86 3.60 -11.25
C PHE A 24 1.33 2.22 -11.62
N PRO A 25 0.69 1.45 -10.71
CA PRO A 25 0.11 0.17 -11.10
C PRO A 25 -0.95 0.33 -12.18
N THR A 26 -1.74 1.41 -12.15
CA THR A 26 -2.79 1.68 -13.14
C THR A 26 -2.22 1.90 -14.53
N VAL A 27 -1.29 2.83 -14.68
CA VAL A 27 -0.65 3.13 -15.97
C VAL A 27 0.18 1.95 -16.47
N TYR A 28 0.91 1.28 -15.56
CA TYR A 28 1.71 0.12 -15.91
C TYR A 28 0.84 -1.01 -16.49
N LYS A 29 -0.26 -1.35 -15.82
CA LYS A 29 -1.18 -2.40 -16.27
C LYS A 29 -1.84 -2.03 -17.61
N TYR A 30 -2.26 -0.77 -17.77
CA TYR A 30 -2.81 -0.30 -19.04
C TYR A 30 -1.81 -0.49 -20.19
N VAL A 31 -0.57 -0.03 -20.01
CA VAL A 31 0.47 -0.16 -21.05
C VAL A 31 0.82 -1.62 -21.29
N ALA A 32 0.88 -2.46 -20.24
CA ALA A 32 1.19 -3.88 -20.37
C ALA A 32 0.10 -4.65 -21.15
N GLU A 33 -1.18 -4.37 -20.88
CA GLU A 33 -2.30 -5.03 -21.53
C GLU A 33 -2.50 -4.58 -22.98
N THR A 34 -2.35 -3.28 -23.24
CA THR A 34 -2.63 -2.71 -24.56
C THR A 34 -1.44 -2.69 -25.51
N GLY A 35 -0.22 -2.78 -24.96
CA GLY A 35 1.02 -2.51 -25.72
C GLY A 35 1.20 -1.03 -26.12
N ASN A 36 0.29 -0.14 -25.68
CA ASN A 36 0.28 1.27 -26.07
C ASN A 36 1.32 2.10 -25.29
N LEU A 37 2.58 1.97 -25.65
CA LEU A 37 3.65 2.79 -25.05
C LEU A 37 3.50 4.29 -25.39
N ALA A 38 2.84 4.64 -26.52
CA ALA A 38 2.62 6.02 -26.92
C ALA A 38 1.74 6.78 -25.91
N PHE A 39 0.89 6.09 -25.15
CA PHE A 39 0.09 6.68 -24.07
C PHE A 39 0.95 7.49 -23.07
N LEU A 40 2.17 7.06 -22.80
CA LEU A 40 3.08 7.77 -21.91
C LEU A 40 3.48 9.18 -22.42
N GLN A 41 3.29 9.44 -23.71
CA GLN A 41 3.58 10.74 -24.35
C GLN A 41 2.34 11.62 -24.53
N GLU A 42 1.14 11.10 -24.21
CA GLU A 42 -0.07 11.90 -24.28
C GLU A 42 -0.03 13.02 -23.25
N VAL A 43 -0.40 14.24 -23.71
CA VAL A 43 -0.40 15.43 -22.86
C VAL A 43 -1.75 15.54 -22.17
N ILE A 44 -1.72 15.54 -20.84
CA ILE A 44 -2.91 15.61 -19.99
C ILE A 44 -2.79 16.84 -19.07
N PRO A 45 -3.89 17.57 -18.81
CA PRO A 45 -3.87 18.69 -17.89
C PRO A 45 -3.68 18.23 -16.43
N PHE A 46 -2.95 19.02 -15.65
CA PHE A 46 -2.99 18.90 -14.20
C PHE A 46 -4.31 19.44 -13.64
N ALA A 47 -4.73 18.94 -12.49
CA ALA A 47 -5.99 19.37 -11.88
C ALA A 47 -6.01 20.85 -11.48
N ASN A 48 -4.86 21.46 -11.18
CA ASN A 48 -4.75 22.86 -10.77
C ASN A 48 -4.36 23.78 -11.92
N ARG A 49 -3.30 23.50 -12.67
CA ARG A 49 -2.83 24.34 -13.79
C ARG A 49 -1.81 23.63 -14.66
N GLY A 50 -1.76 24.05 -15.95
CA GLY A 50 -0.80 23.51 -16.90
C GLY A 50 -1.12 22.09 -17.33
N SER A 51 -0.25 21.54 -18.15
CA SER A 51 -0.35 20.17 -18.66
C SER A 51 1.04 19.60 -18.89
N ALA A 52 1.15 18.29 -18.85
CA ALA A 52 2.38 17.55 -19.12
C ALA A 52 2.05 16.16 -19.70
N THR A 53 3.05 15.44 -20.15
CA THR A 53 2.86 14.07 -20.60
C THR A 53 2.49 13.16 -19.41
N VAL A 54 1.83 12.03 -19.68
CA VAL A 54 1.56 11.01 -18.63
C VAL A 54 2.86 10.62 -17.93
N TYR A 55 3.97 10.45 -18.67
CA TYR A 55 5.27 10.17 -18.08
C TYR A 55 5.72 11.26 -17.07
N GLU A 56 5.56 12.51 -17.41
CA GLU A 56 5.92 13.63 -16.51
C GLU A 56 4.98 13.71 -15.28
N HIS A 57 3.71 13.33 -15.41
CA HIS A 57 2.82 13.18 -14.25
C HIS A 57 3.36 12.11 -13.28
N LEU A 58 3.80 10.95 -13.79
CA LEU A 58 4.42 9.91 -12.95
C LEU A 58 5.72 10.40 -12.30
N LYS A 59 6.59 11.08 -13.07
CA LYS A 59 7.83 11.66 -12.54
C LYS A 59 7.56 12.67 -11.43
N ARG A 60 6.54 13.52 -11.59
CA ARG A 60 6.11 14.46 -10.56
C ARG A 60 5.55 13.75 -9.31
N ALA A 61 4.87 12.62 -9.45
CA ALA A 61 4.41 11.82 -8.32
C ALA A 61 5.58 11.25 -7.50
N VAL A 62 6.64 10.76 -8.17
CA VAL A 62 7.89 10.36 -7.49
C VAL A 62 8.52 11.55 -6.76
N GLN A 63 8.62 12.71 -7.43
CA GLN A 63 9.18 13.91 -6.81
C GLN A 63 8.41 14.36 -5.57
N PHE A 64 7.07 14.25 -5.59
CA PHE A 64 6.27 14.55 -4.41
C PHE A 64 6.67 13.69 -3.20
N SER A 65 6.83 12.39 -3.39
CA SER A 65 7.27 11.50 -2.31
C SER A 65 8.68 11.85 -1.81
N LEU A 66 9.59 12.22 -2.73
CA LEU A 66 10.94 12.66 -2.36
C LEU A 66 10.95 13.99 -1.57
N ASP A 67 10.03 14.89 -1.90
CA ASP A 67 9.88 16.18 -1.19
C ASP A 67 9.22 16.02 0.18
N HIS A 68 8.66 14.83 0.48
CA HIS A 68 7.97 14.52 1.73
C HIS A 68 8.51 13.23 2.37
N LEU A 69 9.83 13.19 2.56
CA LEU A 69 10.46 12.12 3.33
C LEU A 69 10.47 12.47 4.82
N GLY A 70 10.30 11.45 5.65
CA GLY A 70 10.46 11.56 7.10
C GLY A 70 11.91 11.45 7.55
N PRO A 71 12.15 11.42 8.88
CA PRO A 71 13.50 11.46 9.45
C PRO A 71 14.43 10.30 9.06
N HIS A 72 13.88 9.13 8.78
CA HIS A 72 14.66 7.96 8.34
C HIS A 72 14.86 7.92 6.82
N GLY A 73 14.28 8.88 6.09
CA GLY A 73 14.33 8.94 4.63
C GLY A 73 13.37 7.98 3.94
N LEU A 74 12.31 7.57 4.62
CA LEU A 74 11.15 6.91 4.05
C LEU A 74 10.03 7.94 3.79
N PRO A 75 9.07 7.66 2.89
CA PRO A 75 7.93 8.55 2.69
C PRO A 75 7.15 8.78 3.99
N ALA A 76 6.90 10.06 4.29
CA ALA A 76 6.09 10.45 5.43
C ALA A 76 4.64 9.96 5.25
N GLY A 77 3.98 9.62 6.36
CA GLY A 77 2.59 9.15 6.36
C GLY A 77 1.58 10.26 6.11
N LEU A 78 1.98 11.53 6.26
CA LEU A 78 1.18 12.73 6.03
C LEU A 78 -0.15 12.70 6.80
N TYR A 79 -1.24 13.15 6.18
CA TYR A 79 -2.56 13.13 6.81
C TYR A 79 -3.08 11.70 7.03
N ALA A 80 -2.86 10.82 6.07
CA ALA A 80 -3.09 9.38 6.15
C ALA A 80 -2.43 8.70 4.94
N ASP A 81 -2.27 7.40 4.98
CA ASP A 81 -2.15 6.58 3.78
C ASP A 81 -3.51 5.94 3.44
N TRP A 82 -3.57 4.80 2.78
CA TRP A 82 -4.79 4.05 2.51
C TRP A 82 -5.63 3.78 3.77
N ASN A 83 -4.97 3.63 4.92
CA ASN A 83 -5.65 3.49 6.20
C ASN A 83 -5.95 4.89 6.78
N ASP A 84 -7.21 5.30 6.70
CA ASP A 84 -7.69 6.62 7.14
C ASP A 84 -7.52 6.86 8.65
N CYS A 85 -7.35 5.80 9.41
CA CYS A 85 -7.19 5.83 10.86
C CYS A 85 -5.73 5.77 11.32
N LEU A 86 -4.77 5.85 10.41
CA LEU A 86 -3.35 5.90 10.73
C LEU A 86 -2.76 7.26 10.28
N ARG A 87 -2.64 8.18 11.23
CA ARG A 87 -2.20 9.56 10.99
C ARG A 87 -0.79 9.78 11.54
N LEU A 88 0.18 9.69 10.65
CA LEU A 88 1.59 9.76 11.01
C LEU A 88 2.18 11.17 10.84
N GLY A 89 1.47 12.09 10.17
CA GLY A 89 1.95 13.47 9.96
C GLY A 89 3.17 13.54 9.04
N ALA A 90 3.81 14.71 9.06
CA ALA A 90 4.97 14.99 8.21
C ALA A 90 6.28 14.34 8.70
N ASN A 91 6.33 13.88 9.95
CA ASN A 91 7.53 13.31 10.57
C ASN A 91 7.40 11.81 10.87
N GLY A 92 6.21 11.25 10.90
CA GLY A 92 6.04 9.80 10.95
C GLY A 92 6.09 9.21 9.54
N GLU A 93 6.45 7.95 9.42
CA GLU A 93 6.74 7.30 8.15
C GLU A 93 5.94 6.01 8.00
N SER A 94 5.49 5.72 6.78
CA SER A 94 4.72 4.52 6.44
C SER A 94 5.57 3.54 5.62
N SER A 95 5.79 2.34 6.15
CA SER A 95 6.49 1.28 5.42
C SER A 95 5.70 0.81 4.20
N PHE A 96 4.37 0.78 4.30
CA PHE A 96 3.47 0.49 3.20
C PHE A 96 3.65 1.48 2.04
N VAL A 97 3.65 2.78 2.33
CA VAL A 97 3.88 3.82 1.32
C VAL A 97 5.32 3.74 0.77
N ALA A 98 6.30 3.40 1.61
CA ALA A 98 7.67 3.20 1.17
C ALA A 98 7.80 2.05 0.15
N MET A 99 7.06 0.96 0.34
CA MET A 99 7.00 -0.15 -0.62
C MET A 99 6.29 0.24 -1.91
N GLN A 100 5.19 0.99 -1.84
CA GLN A 100 4.54 1.56 -3.01
C GLN A 100 5.47 2.52 -3.77
N PHE A 101 6.24 3.33 -3.05
CA PHE A 101 7.21 4.24 -3.63
C PHE A 101 8.33 3.47 -4.35
N TYR A 102 8.87 2.41 -3.72
CA TYR A 102 9.84 1.53 -4.38
C TYR A 102 9.28 0.90 -5.67
N TYR A 103 8.03 0.44 -5.64
CA TYR A 103 7.32 -0.06 -6.82
C TYR A 103 7.19 1.00 -7.90
N ALA A 104 6.83 2.23 -7.52
CA ALA A 104 6.72 3.36 -8.42
C ALA A 104 8.05 3.70 -9.11
N LEU A 105 9.15 3.71 -8.34
CA LEU A 105 10.51 3.89 -8.89
C LEU A 105 10.84 2.80 -9.92
N SER A 106 10.53 1.55 -9.63
CA SER A 106 10.78 0.41 -10.53
C SER A 106 10.01 0.53 -11.84
N ILE A 107 8.73 0.93 -11.79
CA ILE A 107 7.89 1.15 -12.97
C ILE A 107 8.41 2.34 -13.79
N LEU A 108 8.67 3.47 -13.14
CA LEU A 108 9.16 4.67 -13.83
C LEU A 108 10.51 4.40 -14.51
N ARG A 109 11.38 3.63 -13.86
CA ARG A 109 12.65 3.19 -14.41
C ARG A 109 12.48 2.36 -15.69
N GLN A 110 11.52 1.43 -15.69
CA GLN A 110 11.19 0.63 -16.87
C GLN A 110 10.66 1.53 -18.02
N PHE A 111 9.79 2.48 -17.72
CA PHE A 111 9.28 3.43 -18.70
C PHE A 111 10.37 4.35 -19.23
N ALA A 112 11.26 4.86 -18.38
CA ALA A 112 12.41 5.65 -18.78
C ALA A 112 13.28 4.89 -19.80
N ALA A 113 13.59 3.63 -19.53
CA ALA A 113 14.37 2.79 -20.45
C ALA A 113 13.65 2.58 -21.80
N LYS A 114 12.35 2.26 -21.77
CA LYS A 114 11.57 2.04 -23.01
C LYS A 114 11.41 3.32 -23.85
N LEU A 115 11.40 4.47 -23.21
CA LEU A 115 11.32 5.79 -23.88
C LEU A 115 12.68 6.37 -24.25
N GLY A 116 13.80 5.70 -23.96
CA GLY A 116 15.15 6.17 -24.22
C GLY A 116 15.59 7.36 -23.37
N ARG A 117 14.97 7.56 -22.19
CA ARG A 117 15.28 8.66 -21.26
C ARG A 117 16.44 8.27 -20.34
N ALA A 118 17.64 8.33 -20.87
CA ALA A 118 18.85 7.83 -20.21
C ALA A 118 19.15 8.53 -18.87
N GLU A 119 18.96 9.85 -18.80
CA GLU A 119 19.20 10.64 -17.58
C GLU A 119 18.22 10.24 -16.46
N ASP A 120 16.94 10.09 -16.79
CA ASP A 120 15.92 9.65 -15.83
C ASP A 120 16.20 8.21 -15.36
N ALA A 121 16.62 7.33 -16.29
CA ALA A 121 16.97 5.95 -15.94
C ALA A 121 18.17 5.92 -14.98
N ALA A 122 19.22 6.70 -15.23
CA ALA A 122 20.39 6.79 -14.34
C ALA A 122 20.03 7.36 -12.95
N TRP A 123 19.17 8.37 -12.90
CA TRP A 123 18.66 8.92 -11.64
C TRP A 123 17.91 7.87 -10.83
N LEU A 124 17.03 7.10 -11.48
CA LEU A 124 16.26 6.05 -10.82
C LEU A 124 17.12 4.83 -10.42
N ASP A 125 18.15 4.51 -11.20
CA ASP A 125 19.14 3.47 -10.85
C ASP A 125 19.94 3.84 -9.58
N GLY A 126 20.06 5.12 -9.24
CA GLY A 126 20.61 5.58 -7.97
C GLY A 126 19.64 5.50 -6.80
N LEU A 127 18.36 5.80 -7.03
CA LEU A 127 17.34 5.83 -5.98
C LEU A 127 16.88 4.43 -5.53
N LEU A 128 16.75 3.50 -6.46
CA LEU A 128 16.20 2.16 -6.20
C LEU A 128 16.97 1.40 -5.11
N PRO A 129 18.30 1.23 -5.20
CA PRO A 129 19.04 0.47 -4.19
C PRO A 129 19.05 1.17 -2.83
N ASP A 130 19.13 2.50 -2.78
CA ASP A 130 19.10 3.25 -1.53
C ASP A 130 17.74 3.10 -0.82
N THR A 131 16.65 3.22 -1.59
CA THR A 131 15.29 3.02 -1.06
C THR A 131 15.09 1.59 -0.56
N ALA A 132 15.52 0.59 -1.32
CA ALA A 132 15.42 -0.81 -0.91
C ALA A 132 16.19 -1.08 0.39
N LEU A 133 17.45 -0.64 0.47
CA LEU A 133 18.28 -0.82 1.66
C LEU A 133 17.64 -0.19 2.90
N LYS A 134 17.11 1.03 2.79
CA LYS A 134 16.43 1.71 3.90
C LYS A 134 15.22 0.92 4.37
N ILE A 135 14.35 0.49 3.46
CA ILE A 135 13.14 -0.26 3.84
C ILE A 135 13.53 -1.59 4.50
N LEU A 136 14.42 -2.35 3.89
CA LEU A 136 14.84 -3.65 4.43
C LEU A 136 15.53 -3.53 5.79
N TYR A 137 16.40 -2.55 5.95
CA TYR A 137 17.14 -2.36 7.22
C TYR A 137 16.24 -1.85 8.35
N LEU A 138 15.32 -0.93 8.05
CA LEU A 138 14.50 -0.26 9.05
C LEU A 138 13.22 -1.01 9.39
N CYS A 139 12.64 -1.71 8.41
CA CYS A 139 11.29 -2.24 8.55
C CYS A 139 11.20 -3.76 8.69
N TRP A 140 12.25 -4.52 8.35
CA TRP A 140 12.26 -5.98 8.50
C TRP A 140 12.62 -6.38 9.95
N GLU A 141 11.83 -7.26 10.58
CA GLU A 141 12.05 -7.75 11.95
C GLU A 141 12.30 -9.26 12.06
N GLY A 142 12.66 -9.91 10.96
CA GLY A 142 13.05 -11.33 10.95
C GLY A 142 11.97 -12.27 10.41
N ASP A 143 10.68 -11.97 10.62
CA ASP A 143 9.55 -12.77 10.13
C ASP A 143 8.42 -11.91 9.52
N GLY A 144 8.54 -10.59 9.59
CA GLY A 144 7.58 -9.66 9.03
C GLY A 144 8.10 -8.23 8.95
N PHE A 145 7.36 -7.37 8.26
CA PHE A 145 7.64 -5.95 8.12
C PHE A 145 6.75 -5.14 9.07
N ILE A 146 7.36 -4.20 9.78
CA ILE A 146 6.62 -3.25 10.62
C ILE A 146 5.73 -2.34 9.77
N ARG A 147 4.74 -1.69 10.40
CA ARG A 147 3.80 -0.79 9.72
C ARG A 147 4.38 0.60 9.45
N GLY A 148 5.31 1.05 10.27
CA GLY A 148 5.94 2.36 10.10
C GLY A 148 6.56 2.92 11.38
N PHE A 149 6.65 4.24 11.43
CA PHE A 149 7.23 4.98 12.55
C PHE A 149 6.31 6.15 12.95
N THR A 150 6.14 6.37 14.24
CA THR A 150 5.47 7.55 14.79
C THR A 150 6.30 8.82 14.53
N VAL A 151 5.71 9.99 14.82
CA VAL A 151 6.42 11.28 14.76
C VAL A 151 7.65 11.35 15.66
N ASP A 152 7.66 10.57 16.74
CA ASP A 152 8.76 10.47 17.70
C ASP A 152 9.75 9.34 17.37
N GLY A 153 9.58 8.71 16.21
CA GLY A 153 10.46 7.64 15.73
C GLY A 153 10.23 6.27 16.37
N GLN A 154 9.12 6.07 17.12
CA GLN A 154 8.76 4.76 17.65
C GLN A 154 8.24 3.87 16.51
N ARG A 155 8.61 2.59 16.53
CA ARG A 155 8.10 1.61 15.59
C ARG A 155 6.62 1.34 15.82
N ILE A 156 5.89 1.07 14.76
CA ILE A 156 4.48 0.72 14.74
C ILE A 156 4.33 -0.62 14.04
N GLY A 157 3.57 -1.53 14.62
CA GLY A 157 3.39 -2.87 14.07
C GLY A 157 4.64 -3.73 14.22
N ALA A 158 5.44 -3.44 15.24
CA ALA A 158 6.60 -4.22 15.61
C ALA A 158 6.17 -5.45 16.43
N ALA A 159 6.94 -6.54 16.35
CA ALA A 159 6.63 -7.78 17.08
C ALA A 159 6.54 -7.59 18.61
N ALA A 160 7.18 -6.54 19.14
CA ALA A 160 7.12 -6.20 20.57
C ALA A 160 5.88 -5.38 20.97
N ASP A 161 5.08 -4.89 20.01
CA ASP A 161 3.87 -4.13 20.32
C ASP A 161 2.82 -5.07 20.95
N PRO A 162 2.13 -4.64 22.01
CA PRO A 162 1.12 -5.47 22.66
C PRO A 162 -0.13 -5.68 21.79
N GLU A 163 -0.41 -4.75 20.87
CA GLU A 163 -1.54 -4.77 19.94
C GLU A 163 -1.08 -4.33 18.56
N ALA A 164 -1.78 -4.77 17.52
CA ALA A 164 -1.50 -4.45 16.12
C ALA A 164 -0.02 -4.69 15.72
N ASN A 165 0.55 -5.82 16.16
CA ASN A 165 1.95 -6.14 15.92
C ASN A 165 2.21 -6.91 14.60
N LEU A 166 1.15 -7.17 13.84
CA LEU A 166 1.23 -7.64 12.46
C LEU A 166 0.17 -6.93 11.61
N TRP A 167 0.58 -6.37 10.47
CA TRP A 167 -0.30 -5.66 9.54
C TRP A 167 -0.22 -6.25 8.14
N LEU A 168 -1.38 -6.44 7.50
CA LEU A 168 -1.50 -7.02 6.16
C LEU A 168 -0.82 -6.17 5.07
N ASN A 169 -0.96 -4.84 5.16
CA ASN A 169 -0.49 -3.93 4.12
C ASN A 169 1.01 -4.08 3.81
N PRO A 170 1.93 -3.96 4.79
CA PRO A 170 3.36 -4.07 4.49
C PRO A 170 3.74 -5.49 4.04
N GLN A 171 3.11 -6.53 4.58
CA GLN A 171 3.45 -7.91 4.17
C GLN A 171 3.12 -8.13 2.69
N SER A 172 1.90 -7.82 2.27
CA SER A 172 1.48 -8.00 0.88
C SER A 172 2.25 -7.10 -0.09
N TRP A 173 2.51 -5.84 0.28
CA TRP A 173 3.20 -4.90 -0.59
C TRP A 173 4.71 -5.09 -0.64
N SER A 174 5.33 -5.73 0.34
CA SER A 174 6.73 -6.16 0.24
C SER A 174 6.96 -7.11 -0.92
N VAL A 175 5.99 -8.00 -1.16
CA VAL A 175 5.98 -8.95 -2.27
C VAL A 175 5.58 -8.28 -3.58
N ILE A 176 4.46 -7.55 -3.60
CA ILE A 176 3.94 -6.89 -4.82
C ILE A 176 4.96 -5.92 -5.42
N SER A 177 5.67 -5.19 -4.59
CA SER A 177 6.71 -4.26 -5.04
C SER A 177 7.97 -4.92 -5.58
N GLY A 178 8.17 -6.21 -5.28
CA GLY A 178 9.41 -6.93 -5.59
C GLY A 178 10.58 -6.55 -4.67
N LEU A 179 10.28 -5.93 -3.52
CA LEU A 179 11.29 -5.52 -2.53
C LEU A 179 11.81 -6.70 -1.71
N ALA A 180 10.89 -7.53 -1.21
CA ALA A 180 11.23 -8.66 -0.36
C ALA A 180 12.07 -9.69 -1.13
N THR A 181 13.09 -10.23 -0.47
CA THR A 181 13.76 -11.43 -0.96
C THR A 181 12.79 -12.61 -0.94
N LYS A 182 13.14 -13.71 -1.61
CA LYS A 182 12.28 -14.89 -1.61
C LYS A 182 11.99 -15.38 -0.18
N ASP A 183 13.01 -15.49 0.65
CA ASP A 183 12.84 -15.97 2.04
C ASP A 183 11.97 -15.00 2.86
N GLN A 184 12.20 -13.70 2.75
CA GLN A 184 11.36 -12.68 3.41
C GLN A 184 9.91 -12.72 2.94
N ALA A 185 9.67 -12.95 1.65
CA ALA A 185 8.33 -13.09 1.10
C ALA A 185 7.61 -14.34 1.66
N GLU A 186 8.32 -15.48 1.73
CA GLU A 186 7.79 -16.71 2.32
C GLU A 186 7.43 -16.52 3.79
N ASP A 187 8.33 -15.94 4.59
CA ASP A 187 8.11 -15.68 6.01
C ASP A 187 6.93 -14.72 6.23
N ALA A 188 6.90 -13.59 5.52
CA ALA A 188 5.82 -12.61 5.62
C ALA A 188 4.46 -13.21 5.24
N MET A 189 4.39 -14.00 4.16
CA MET A 189 3.14 -14.66 3.75
C MET A 189 2.74 -15.79 4.69
N ALA A 190 3.68 -16.48 5.32
CA ALA A 190 3.38 -17.44 6.36
C ALA A 190 2.74 -16.78 7.60
N GLN A 191 3.28 -15.66 8.09
CA GLN A 191 2.69 -14.88 9.17
C GLN A 191 1.27 -14.41 8.86
N VAL A 192 1.03 -13.94 7.62
CA VAL A 192 -0.32 -13.54 7.18
C VAL A 192 -1.27 -14.74 7.22
N TYR A 193 -0.85 -15.89 6.69
CA TYR A 193 -1.70 -17.08 6.67
C TYR A 193 -2.02 -17.60 8.06
N GLU A 194 -1.05 -17.61 8.96
CA GLU A 194 -1.20 -18.16 10.31
C GLU A 194 -1.99 -17.25 11.24
N ARG A 195 -1.86 -15.92 11.08
CA ARG A 195 -2.37 -14.96 12.06
C ARG A 195 -3.51 -14.08 11.56
N LEU A 196 -3.52 -13.73 10.28
CA LEU A 196 -4.51 -12.78 9.75
C LEU A 196 -5.65 -13.47 9.02
N ASN A 197 -5.48 -14.72 8.56
CA ASN A 197 -6.52 -15.42 7.81
C ASN A 197 -7.69 -15.86 8.68
N THR A 198 -8.90 -15.71 8.11
CA THR A 198 -10.17 -16.17 8.70
C THR A 198 -11.02 -16.86 7.64
N ALA A 199 -12.16 -17.43 8.02
CA ALA A 199 -13.12 -18.02 7.10
C ALA A 199 -13.79 -17.00 6.14
N TYR A 200 -13.49 -15.71 6.28
CA TYR A 200 -14.11 -14.60 5.53
C TYR A 200 -13.10 -13.73 4.80
N GLY A 201 -11.82 -14.07 4.87
CA GLY A 201 -10.69 -13.33 4.37
C GLY A 201 -9.72 -12.91 5.48
N ALA A 202 -8.66 -12.23 5.12
CA ALA A 202 -7.63 -11.80 6.05
C ALA A 202 -7.97 -10.44 6.68
N VAL A 203 -7.83 -10.34 8.01
CA VAL A 203 -7.99 -9.09 8.76
C VAL A 203 -6.83 -8.13 8.49
N LEU A 204 -7.05 -6.84 8.70
CA LEU A 204 -6.02 -5.81 8.45
C LEU A 204 -4.83 -5.91 9.39
N MET A 205 -5.03 -6.34 10.62
CA MET A 205 -4.00 -6.45 11.64
C MET A 205 -4.38 -7.41 12.76
N ASP A 206 -3.39 -7.87 13.49
CA ASP A 206 -3.54 -8.71 14.67
C ASP A 206 -2.49 -8.37 15.74
N PRO A 207 -2.86 -8.33 17.05
CA PRO A 207 -4.22 -8.20 17.57
C PRO A 207 -4.88 -6.86 17.25
N PRO A 208 -6.22 -6.73 17.31
CA PRO A 208 -6.88 -5.43 17.16
C PRO A 208 -6.54 -4.49 18.32
N TYR A 209 -6.71 -3.18 18.10
CA TYR A 209 -6.56 -2.18 19.17
C TYR A 209 -7.74 -2.22 20.14
N HIS A 210 -7.45 -2.20 21.45
CA HIS A 210 -8.41 -1.97 22.55
C HIS A 210 -8.15 -0.62 23.23
N ALA A 211 -6.96 -0.06 23.06
CA ALA A 211 -6.56 1.21 23.63
C ALA A 211 -5.79 2.05 22.61
N HIS A 212 -5.66 3.36 22.87
CA HIS A 212 -4.78 4.21 22.08
C HIS A 212 -3.32 3.83 22.30
N ALA A 213 -2.67 3.34 21.26
CA ALA A 213 -1.24 3.02 21.29
C ALA A 213 -0.37 4.28 21.17
N PHE A 214 -0.81 5.25 20.34
CA PHE A 214 -0.17 6.56 20.13
C PHE A 214 -1.19 7.54 19.53
N GLU A 215 -0.89 8.84 19.53
CA GLU A 215 -1.85 9.89 19.12
C GLU A 215 -2.44 9.69 17.71
N GLY A 216 -1.66 9.16 16.76
CA GLY A 216 -2.10 8.90 15.38
C GLY A 216 -2.87 7.60 15.16
N ALA A 217 -2.99 6.72 16.17
CA ALA A 217 -3.70 5.44 16.07
C ALA A 217 -5.20 5.62 16.33
N LEU A 218 -5.94 6.07 15.32
CA LEU A 218 -7.37 6.37 15.45
C LEU A 218 -8.26 5.13 15.27
N ALA A 219 -7.72 3.99 14.86
CA ALA A 219 -8.51 2.77 14.62
C ALA A 219 -9.30 2.31 15.86
N VAL A 220 -8.81 2.64 17.05
CA VAL A 220 -9.46 2.34 18.34
C VAL A 220 -10.87 2.93 18.50
N ILE A 221 -11.28 3.89 17.65
CA ILE A 221 -12.66 4.40 17.63
C ILE A 221 -13.66 3.35 17.14
N TYR A 222 -13.19 2.33 16.45
CA TYR A 222 -13.99 1.20 16.00
C TYR A 222 -13.81 0.01 16.92
N ASN A 223 -14.86 -0.78 17.07
CA ASN A 223 -14.78 -2.05 17.80
C ASN A 223 -13.75 -2.98 17.13
N PRO A 224 -13.06 -3.83 17.90
CA PRO A 224 -12.23 -4.89 17.35
C PRO A 224 -12.94 -5.73 16.28
N GLY A 225 -12.26 -5.97 15.16
CA GLY A 225 -12.83 -6.66 14.00
C GLY A 225 -13.61 -5.78 13.04
N THR A 226 -13.73 -4.46 13.31
CA THR A 226 -14.55 -3.54 12.51
C THR A 226 -13.67 -2.52 11.80
N LYS A 227 -13.88 -2.31 10.51
CA LYS A 227 -13.18 -1.31 9.68
C LYS A 227 -11.67 -1.35 9.86
N GLU A 228 -11.03 -0.20 10.09
CA GLU A 228 -9.58 -0.09 10.24
C GLU A 228 -9.05 -0.75 11.51
N ASN A 229 -9.90 -1.17 12.44
CA ASN A 229 -9.51 -1.92 13.62
C ASN A 229 -9.67 -3.43 13.40
N ALA A 230 -8.82 -4.00 12.57
CA ALA A 230 -8.80 -5.42 12.20
C ALA A 230 -10.03 -5.91 11.40
N GLY A 231 -10.74 -5.03 10.69
CA GLY A 231 -11.77 -5.45 9.73
C GLY A 231 -11.15 -6.11 8.48
N ILE A 232 -11.97 -6.79 7.69
CA ILE A 232 -11.58 -7.47 6.44
C ILE A 232 -11.98 -6.57 5.27
N PHE A 233 -11.05 -5.81 4.71
CA PHE A 233 -11.30 -4.95 3.56
C PHE A 233 -11.15 -5.73 2.26
N SER A 234 -12.15 -5.64 1.37
CA SER A 234 -12.14 -6.35 0.08
C SER A 234 -10.96 -5.96 -0.82
N GLN A 235 -10.53 -4.70 -0.79
CA GLN A 235 -9.38 -4.25 -1.58
C GLN A 235 -8.07 -4.90 -1.11
N SER A 236 -7.85 -5.01 0.19
CA SER A 236 -6.63 -5.63 0.73
C SER A 236 -6.56 -7.14 0.47
N GLN A 237 -7.72 -7.81 0.31
CA GLN A 237 -7.74 -9.21 -0.14
C GLN A 237 -7.15 -9.35 -1.53
N GLY A 238 -7.45 -8.42 -2.45
CA GLY A 238 -6.86 -8.43 -3.80
C GLY A 238 -5.34 -8.32 -3.78
N TRP A 239 -4.77 -7.53 -2.86
CA TRP A 239 -3.31 -7.45 -2.69
C TRP A 239 -2.74 -8.75 -2.14
N LEU A 240 -3.39 -9.36 -1.17
CA LEU A 240 -2.95 -10.62 -0.59
C LEU A 240 -2.98 -11.75 -1.63
N ILE A 241 -4.07 -11.87 -2.38
CA ILE A 241 -4.20 -12.85 -3.48
C ILE A 241 -3.07 -12.68 -4.49
N LEU A 242 -2.77 -11.44 -4.88
CA LEU A 242 -1.68 -11.14 -5.81
C LEU A 242 -0.32 -11.50 -5.22
N ALA A 243 -0.06 -11.17 -3.96
CA ALA A 243 1.19 -11.47 -3.27
C ALA A 243 1.43 -12.99 -3.21
N GLU A 244 0.44 -13.76 -2.80
CA GLU A 244 0.54 -15.23 -2.76
C GLU A 244 0.75 -15.84 -4.15
N ALA A 245 0.07 -15.31 -5.17
CA ALA A 245 0.28 -15.75 -6.54
C ALA A 245 1.71 -15.46 -7.04
N LEU A 246 2.28 -14.32 -6.66
CA LEU A 246 3.68 -13.96 -6.96
C LEU A 246 4.69 -14.86 -6.25
N CYS A 247 4.37 -15.33 -5.04
CA CYS A 247 5.17 -16.33 -4.33
C CYS A 247 5.02 -17.76 -4.92
N GLY A 248 4.06 -17.97 -5.83
CA GLY A 248 3.77 -19.29 -6.39
C GLY A 248 2.80 -20.13 -5.53
N HIS A 249 2.17 -19.55 -4.53
CA HIS A 249 1.23 -20.21 -3.61
C HIS A 249 -0.19 -20.21 -4.18
N GLY A 250 -0.39 -20.82 -5.35
CA GLY A 250 -1.67 -20.79 -6.08
C GLY A 250 -2.87 -21.29 -5.27
N GLU A 251 -2.69 -22.33 -4.46
CA GLU A 251 -3.76 -22.87 -3.61
C GLU A 251 -4.18 -21.87 -2.50
N ARG A 252 -3.23 -21.22 -1.85
CA ARG A 252 -3.55 -20.18 -0.85
C ARG A 252 -4.21 -18.95 -1.49
N ALA A 253 -3.69 -18.50 -2.63
CA ALA A 253 -4.28 -17.40 -3.39
C ALA A 253 -5.74 -17.70 -3.78
N PHE A 254 -6.03 -18.92 -4.22
CA PHE A 254 -7.39 -19.36 -4.55
C PHE A 254 -8.27 -19.48 -3.29
N GLY A 255 -7.73 -19.94 -2.18
CA GLY A 255 -8.40 -19.98 -0.88
C GLY A 255 -8.88 -18.59 -0.47
N TYR A 256 -7.99 -17.59 -0.42
CA TYR A 256 -8.34 -16.20 -0.10
C TYR A 256 -9.36 -15.59 -1.07
N PHE A 257 -9.23 -15.90 -2.36
CA PHE A 257 -10.24 -15.48 -3.36
C PHE A 257 -11.61 -16.05 -3.00
N THR A 258 -11.70 -17.34 -2.71
CA THR A 258 -12.97 -18.02 -2.39
C THR A 258 -13.58 -17.50 -1.08
N GLU A 259 -12.78 -17.29 -0.05
CA GLU A 259 -13.23 -16.76 1.23
C GLU A 259 -13.88 -15.37 1.10
N ASN A 260 -13.35 -14.54 0.21
CA ASN A 260 -13.84 -13.16 0.00
C ASN A 260 -14.84 -13.02 -1.17
N ALA A 261 -14.92 -14.00 -2.07
CA ALA A 261 -15.77 -13.89 -3.25
C ALA A 261 -17.27 -13.83 -2.89
N PRO A 262 -18.01 -12.81 -3.38
CA PRO A 262 -19.44 -12.68 -3.09
C PRO A 262 -20.25 -13.94 -3.40
N ALA A 263 -19.98 -14.57 -4.52
CA ALA A 263 -20.69 -15.78 -4.95
C ALA A 263 -20.47 -16.97 -4.01
N ALA A 264 -19.29 -17.09 -3.39
CA ALA A 264 -18.97 -18.14 -2.43
C ALA A 264 -19.65 -17.93 -1.05
N GLN A 265 -20.11 -16.72 -0.78
CA GLN A 265 -20.82 -16.36 0.46
C GLN A 265 -22.33 -16.22 0.28
N ASN A 266 -22.88 -16.71 -0.84
CA ASN A 266 -24.29 -16.52 -1.21
C ASN A 266 -25.28 -17.21 -0.28
N ASP A 267 -24.92 -18.29 0.37
CA ASP A 267 -25.69 -18.98 1.42
C ASP A 267 -25.86 -18.16 2.70
N ARG A 268 -25.11 -17.05 2.82
CA ARG A 268 -25.15 -16.07 3.90
C ARG A 268 -25.68 -14.69 3.46
N ALA A 269 -26.46 -14.65 2.40
CA ALA A 269 -26.96 -13.41 1.79
C ALA A 269 -27.79 -12.56 2.77
N GLU A 270 -28.53 -13.17 3.71
CA GLU A 270 -29.30 -12.49 4.74
C GLU A 270 -28.45 -11.67 5.71
N ILE A 271 -27.25 -12.18 6.05
CA ILE A 271 -26.27 -11.49 6.89
C ILE A 271 -25.53 -10.45 6.09
N ARG A 272 -25.11 -10.79 4.89
CA ARG A 272 -24.29 -9.99 4.02
C ARG A 272 -24.95 -8.69 3.53
N ARG A 273 -26.27 -8.69 3.31
CA ARG A 273 -27.09 -7.55 2.91
C ARG A 273 -26.65 -6.84 1.62
N LEU A 274 -26.00 -7.57 0.71
CA LEU A 274 -25.54 -7.10 -0.59
C LEU A 274 -25.99 -8.08 -1.67
N GLU A 275 -26.02 -7.62 -2.92
CA GLU A 275 -26.25 -8.50 -4.07
C GLU A 275 -25.15 -9.57 -4.14
N PRO A 276 -25.48 -10.80 -4.61
CA PRO A 276 -24.57 -11.95 -4.61
C PRO A 276 -23.27 -11.74 -5.41
N TYR A 277 -23.24 -10.74 -6.27
CA TYR A 277 -22.12 -10.40 -7.15
C TYR A 277 -21.41 -9.09 -6.77
N CYS A 278 -21.83 -8.40 -5.72
CA CYS A 278 -21.21 -7.17 -5.26
C CYS A 278 -20.22 -7.42 -4.13
N TYR A 279 -19.02 -6.84 -4.25
CA TYR A 279 -18.10 -6.72 -3.14
C TYR A 279 -18.54 -5.56 -2.22
N GLY A 280 -18.63 -5.81 -0.92
CA GLY A 280 -18.67 -4.74 0.06
C GLY A 280 -17.29 -4.07 0.17
N GLN A 281 -17.23 -2.92 0.82
CA GLN A 281 -15.95 -2.28 1.13
C GLN A 281 -15.16 -3.14 2.13
N PHE A 282 -15.83 -3.66 3.13
CA PHE A 282 -15.26 -4.49 4.18
C PHE A 282 -16.30 -5.49 4.71
N THR A 283 -15.80 -6.51 5.40
CA THR A 283 -16.57 -7.47 6.21
C THR A 283 -16.18 -7.29 7.68
N GLU A 284 -17.15 -7.35 8.58
CA GLU A 284 -17.00 -7.17 10.03
C GLU A 284 -17.83 -8.20 10.82
#